data_e5bf70789d8eb31b674b7796fe74d51a
#
_entry.id   e5bf70789d8eb31b674b7796fe74d51a
#
_cell.length_a   1.000
_cell.length_b   1.000
_cell.length_c   1.000
_cell.angle_alpha   90.00
_cell.angle_beta   90.00
_cell.angle_gamma   90.00
#
_symmetry.space_group_name_H-M   'P 1'
#
loop_
_entity.id
_entity.type
_entity.pdbx_description
1 polymer ?
#
loop_
_entity_poly.entity_id
_entity_poly.type
_entity_poly.pdbx_seq_one_letter_code
_entity_poly.pdbx_strand_id
1 'polypeptide(L)'
;LMGFVVTEVAPFVTVLLIALRSSSAINAEIAVMKVNRELDTLDTFNIDLIDYLFVPRILNGMLSMVLLSSLFSLVILAIGLFVSSAVFGTSVDAYIETLLQSASLLDIVIVLFKCATFGFFITLIPIRQGLNASRELTSIPIAVLNGMVKVFLAIVIIEVLSSIVRFI
;
A
#
# COMPACT_ATOMS: atom_id res chain seq x y z
N LEU A 1 -21.46 8.34 5.29
CA LEU A 1 -21.18 7.34 4.24
C LEU A 1 -19.98 7.78 3.37
N MET A 2 -19.97 9.01 2.83
CA MET A 2 -18.87 9.53 2.00
C MET A 2 -17.52 9.58 2.73
N GLY A 3 -17.49 10.07 3.97
CA GLY A 3 -16.27 10.07 4.76
C GLY A 3 -15.67 8.67 4.93
N PHE A 4 -16.51 7.67 5.20
CA PHE A 4 -16.09 6.27 5.32
C PHE A 4 -15.47 5.73 4.02
N VAL A 5 -16.07 6.03 2.87
CA VAL A 5 -15.54 5.58 1.57
C VAL A 5 -14.15 6.15 1.31
N VAL A 6 -13.93 7.42 1.59
CA VAL A 6 -12.63 8.09 1.38
C VAL A 6 -11.57 7.61 2.39
N THR A 7 -11.95 7.43 3.66
CA THR A 7 -11.00 7.10 4.73
C THR A 7 -10.69 5.62 4.88
N GLU A 8 -11.61 4.74 4.47
CA GLU A 8 -11.44 3.29 4.62
C GLU A 8 -11.34 2.60 3.25
N VAL A 9 -12.32 2.80 2.37
CA VAL A 9 -12.41 2.04 1.11
C VAL A 9 -11.30 2.43 0.14
N ALA A 10 -11.00 3.72 -0.02
CA ALA A 10 -9.99 4.19 -0.95
C ALA A 10 -8.57 3.68 -0.62
N PRO A 11 -8.05 3.82 0.62
CA PRO A 11 -6.77 3.23 1.00
C PRO A 11 -6.75 1.70 0.87
N PHE A 12 -7.84 1.02 1.25
CA PHE A 12 -7.92 -0.44 1.19
C PHE A 12 -7.86 -0.98 -0.24
N VAL A 13 -8.63 -0.41 -1.16
CA VAL A 13 -8.57 -0.81 -2.58
C VAL A 13 -7.20 -0.51 -3.19
N THR A 14 -6.65 0.66 -2.88
CA THR A 14 -5.32 1.06 -3.36
C THR A 14 -4.24 0.10 -2.89
N VAL A 15 -4.26 -0.28 -1.60
CA VAL A 15 -3.27 -1.23 -1.05
C VAL A 15 -3.38 -2.60 -1.70
N LEU A 16 -4.58 -3.08 -1.98
CA LEU A 16 -4.76 -4.36 -2.67
C LEU A 16 -4.18 -4.33 -4.09
N LEU A 17 -4.41 -3.26 -4.85
CA LEU A 17 -3.86 -3.11 -6.20
C LEU A 17 -2.33 -3.05 -6.20
N ILE A 18 -1.74 -2.31 -5.27
CA ILE A 18 -0.28 -2.22 -5.12
C ILE A 18 0.29 -3.58 -4.67
N ALA A 19 -0.37 -4.27 -3.73
CA ALA A 19 0.07 -5.57 -3.25
C ALA A 19 0.11 -6.61 -4.37
N LEU A 20 -0.93 -6.66 -5.21
CA LEU A 20 -1.00 -7.61 -6.32
C LEU A 20 0.11 -7.40 -7.35
N ARG A 21 0.41 -6.16 -7.68
CA ARG A 21 1.36 -5.83 -8.75
C ARG A 21 2.79 -5.59 -8.24
N SER A 22 2.95 -4.61 -7.35
CA SER A 22 4.29 -4.14 -6.95
C SER A 22 4.92 -5.06 -5.92
N SER A 23 4.15 -5.58 -4.97
CA SER A 23 4.67 -6.45 -3.93
C SER A 23 5.18 -7.78 -4.50
N SER A 24 4.44 -8.38 -5.45
CA SER A 24 4.86 -9.60 -6.13
C SER A 24 6.12 -9.37 -6.97
N ALA A 25 6.21 -8.24 -7.68
CA ALA A 25 7.38 -7.87 -8.47
C ALA A 25 8.63 -7.68 -7.60
N ILE A 26 8.52 -6.94 -6.48
CA ILE A 26 9.62 -6.73 -5.53
C ILE A 26 10.13 -8.06 -4.97
N ASN A 27 9.21 -8.96 -4.60
CA ASN A 27 9.58 -10.27 -4.07
C ASN A 27 10.35 -11.11 -5.11
N ALA A 28 9.82 -11.17 -6.34
CA ALA A 28 10.46 -11.91 -7.44
C ALA A 28 11.84 -11.34 -7.76
N GLU A 29 11.98 -10.02 -7.84
CA GLU A 29 13.24 -9.33 -8.12
C GLU A 29 14.31 -9.65 -7.06
N ILE A 30 13.98 -9.52 -5.78
CA ILE A 30 14.91 -9.84 -4.68
C ILE A 30 15.28 -11.33 -4.68
N ALA A 31 14.32 -12.22 -4.95
CA ALA A 31 14.58 -13.65 -5.06
C ALA A 31 15.52 -13.98 -6.22
N VAL A 32 15.34 -13.33 -7.39
CA VAL A 32 16.22 -13.47 -8.55
C VAL A 32 17.63 -12.96 -8.24
N MET A 33 17.77 -11.77 -7.63
CA MET A 33 19.06 -11.22 -7.24
C MET A 33 19.80 -12.18 -6.28
N LYS A 34 19.07 -12.85 -5.39
CA LYS A 34 19.65 -13.83 -4.47
C LYS A 34 20.12 -15.09 -5.19
N VAL A 35 19.30 -15.63 -6.10
CA VAL A 35 19.66 -16.84 -6.89
C VAL A 35 20.88 -16.56 -7.75
N ASN A 36 20.96 -15.39 -8.37
CA ASN A 36 22.07 -14.96 -9.23
C ASN A 36 23.34 -14.54 -8.42
N ARG A 37 23.28 -14.56 -7.09
CA ARG A 37 24.36 -14.10 -6.20
C ARG A 37 24.71 -12.61 -6.33
N GLU A 38 23.83 -11.81 -6.87
CA GLU A 38 24.05 -10.36 -7.00
C GLU A 38 24.17 -9.69 -5.63
N LEU A 39 23.39 -10.15 -4.65
CA LEU A 39 23.46 -9.66 -3.27
C LEU A 39 24.81 -9.99 -2.63
N ASP A 40 25.35 -11.20 -2.84
CA ASP A 40 26.67 -11.61 -2.35
C ASP A 40 27.80 -10.75 -3.00
N THR A 41 27.60 -10.37 -4.27
CA THR A 41 28.54 -9.52 -4.99
C THR A 41 28.58 -8.11 -4.43
N LEU A 42 27.42 -7.52 -4.14
CA LEU A 42 27.34 -6.20 -3.50
C LEU A 42 28.00 -6.18 -2.13
N ASP A 43 27.80 -7.23 -1.34
CA ASP A 43 28.44 -7.41 -0.02
C ASP A 43 29.99 -7.50 -0.16
N THR A 44 30.48 -8.18 -1.20
CA THR A 44 31.91 -8.26 -1.51
C THR A 44 32.53 -6.89 -1.81
N PHE A 45 31.77 -5.98 -2.42
CA PHE A 45 32.17 -4.59 -2.64
C PHE A 45 32.00 -3.69 -1.41
N ASN A 46 31.67 -4.26 -0.26
CA ASN A 46 31.43 -3.55 1.00
C ASN A 46 30.30 -2.49 0.88
N ILE A 47 29.29 -2.77 0.06
CA ILE A 47 28.09 -1.95 -0.10
C ILE A 47 27.04 -2.48 0.87
N ASP A 48 26.56 -1.63 1.78
CA ASP A 48 25.48 -2.02 2.69
C ASP A 48 24.17 -2.16 1.92
N LEU A 49 23.67 -3.39 1.84
CA LEU A 49 22.44 -3.75 1.16
C LEU A 49 21.21 -3.04 1.75
N ILE A 50 21.24 -2.81 3.07
CA ILE A 50 20.11 -2.18 3.76
C ILE A 50 19.97 -0.74 3.30
N ASP A 51 21.05 0.03 3.41
CA ASP A 51 21.02 1.46 3.09
C ASP A 51 20.93 1.72 1.58
N TYR A 52 21.55 0.87 0.77
CA TYR A 52 21.59 1.08 -0.67
C TYR A 52 20.34 0.58 -1.39
N LEU A 53 19.80 -0.58 -0.99
CA LEU A 53 18.73 -1.24 -1.73
C LEU A 53 17.38 -1.21 -0.99
N PHE A 54 17.35 -1.51 0.31
CA PHE A 54 16.09 -1.75 1.01
C PHE A 54 15.45 -0.47 1.52
N VAL A 55 16.22 0.42 2.14
CA VAL A 55 15.71 1.68 2.71
C VAL A 55 15.09 2.58 1.63
N PRO A 56 15.74 2.86 0.49
CA PRO A 56 15.13 3.67 -0.58
C PRO A 56 13.86 3.05 -1.13
N ARG A 57 13.82 1.71 -1.24
CA ARG A 57 12.65 0.98 -1.76
C ARG A 57 11.46 1.06 -0.81
N ILE A 58 11.70 0.95 0.50
CA ILE A 58 10.65 1.08 1.53
C ILE A 58 10.11 2.51 1.56
N LEU A 59 10.97 3.52 1.55
CA LEU A 59 10.57 4.93 1.54
C LEU A 59 9.74 5.26 0.29
N ASN A 60 10.17 4.78 -0.87
CA ASN A 60 9.43 4.94 -2.12
C ASN A 60 8.06 4.24 -2.08
N GLY A 61 7.99 3.06 -1.48
CA GLY A 61 6.73 2.34 -1.26
C GLY A 61 5.75 3.10 -0.37
N MET A 62 6.23 3.68 0.72
CA MET A 62 5.43 4.51 1.63
C MET A 62 4.90 5.77 0.91
N LEU A 63 5.77 6.47 0.21
CA LEU A 63 5.40 7.68 -0.53
C LEU A 63 4.41 7.37 -1.66
N SER A 64 4.67 6.33 -2.44
CA SER A 64 3.79 5.90 -3.53
C SER A 64 2.42 5.50 -3.04
N MET A 65 2.33 4.83 -1.87
CA MET A 65 1.05 4.45 -1.28
C MET A 65 0.23 5.67 -0.88
N VAL A 66 0.85 6.66 -0.24
CA VAL A 66 0.18 7.92 0.16
C VAL A 66 -0.32 8.68 -1.06
N LEU A 67 0.52 8.86 -2.08
CA LEU A 67 0.17 9.59 -3.30
C LEU A 67 -0.93 8.87 -4.09
N LEU A 68 -0.82 7.56 -4.27
CA LEU A 68 -1.79 6.81 -5.05
C LEU A 68 -3.14 6.71 -4.33
N SER A 69 -3.14 6.54 -3.01
CA SER A 69 -4.37 6.55 -2.21
C SER A 69 -5.06 7.92 -2.25
N SER A 70 -4.32 9.03 -2.16
CA SER A 70 -4.89 10.37 -2.28
C SER A 70 -5.49 10.63 -3.65
N LEU A 71 -4.81 10.21 -4.72
CA LEU A 71 -5.32 10.31 -6.08
C LEU A 71 -6.59 9.49 -6.26
N PHE A 72 -6.60 8.25 -5.75
CA PHE A 72 -7.76 7.37 -5.83
C PHE A 72 -8.96 7.96 -5.06
N SER A 73 -8.71 8.57 -3.89
CA SER A 73 -9.75 9.28 -3.12
C SER A 73 -10.35 10.43 -3.92
N LEU A 74 -9.53 11.22 -4.61
CA LEU A 74 -10.02 12.31 -5.49
C LEU A 74 -10.90 11.78 -6.63
N VAL A 75 -10.50 10.67 -7.26
CA VAL A 75 -11.29 10.04 -8.33
C VAL A 75 -12.64 9.55 -7.80
N ILE A 76 -12.66 8.91 -6.63
CA ILE A 76 -13.92 8.46 -6.00
C ILE A 76 -14.82 9.65 -5.68
N LEU A 77 -14.28 10.74 -5.15
CA LEU A 77 -15.06 11.95 -4.86
C LEU A 77 -15.63 12.58 -6.13
N ALA A 78 -14.86 12.62 -7.21
CA ALA A 78 -15.33 13.13 -8.51
C ALA A 78 -16.47 12.26 -9.09
N ILE A 79 -16.32 10.94 -9.04
CA ILE A 79 -17.38 10.00 -9.46
C ILE A 79 -18.60 10.14 -8.56
N GLY A 80 -18.40 10.26 -7.25
CA GLY A 80 -19.47 10.46 -6.27
C GLY A 80 -20.28 11.72 -6.53
N LEU A 81 -19.63 12.83 -6.91
CA LEU A 81 -20.29 14.07 -7.33
C LEU A 81 -21.16 13.85 -8.56
N PHE A 82 -20.62 13.18 -9.58
CA PHE A 82 -21.36 12.90 -10.83
C PHE A 82 -22.58 12.02 -10.57
N VAL A 83 -22.43 10.94 -9.82
CA VAL A 83 -23.52 10.02 -9.47
C VAL A 83 -24.57 10.71 -8.59
N SER A 84 -24.14 11.51 -7.60
CA SER A 84 -25.04 12.24 -6.70
C SER A 84 -25.90 13.24 -7.47
N SER A 85 -25.31 13.95 -8.42
CA SER A 85 -26.05 14.89 -9.28
C SER A 85 -26.99 14.17 -10.24
N ALA A 86 -26.55 13.08 -10.87
CA ALA A 86 -27.33 12.37 -11.88
C ALA A 86 -28.50 11.55 -11.31
N VAL A 87 -28.30 10.93 -10.12
CA VAL A 87 -29.28 10.00 -9.52
C VAL A 87 -30.18 10.70 -8.50
N PHE A 88 -29.62 11.58 -7.67
CA PHE A 88 -30.33 12.22 -6.56
C PHE A 88 -30.69 13.68 -6.85
N GLY A 89 -30.25 14.25 -7.98
CA GLY A 89 -30.52 15.65 -8.34
C GLY A 89 -29.89 16.65 -7.34
N THR A 90 -28.88 16.26 -6.56
CA THR A 90 -28.23 17.13 -5.60
C THR A 90 -27.40 18.19 -6.31
N SER A 91 -27.46 19.44 -5.81
CA SER A 91 -26.60 20.50 -6.33
C SER A 91 -25.15 20.28 -5.93
N VAL A 92 -24.24 20.77 -6.75
CA VAL A 92 -22.78 20.71 -6.47
C VAL A 92 -22.45 21.35 -5.12
N ASP A 93 -23.09 22.47 -4.80
CA ASP A 93 -22.87 23.20 -3.55
C ASP A 93 -23.27 22.36 -2.34
N ALA A 94 -24.42 21.69 -2.37
CA ALA A 94 -24.88 20.82 -1.28
C ALA A 94 -23.94 19.59 -1.10
N TYR A 95 -23.38 19.06 -2.18
CA TYR A 95 -22.41 17.97 -2.12
C TYR A 95 -21.10 18.42 -1.45
N ILE A 96 -20.55 19.58 -1.85
CA ILE A 96 -19.33 20.16 -1.28
C ILE A 96 -19.54 20.49 0.20
N GLU A 97 -20.67 21.07 0.57
CA GLU A 97 -20.97 21.38 1.98
C GLU A 97 -21.01 20.11 2.83
N THR A 98 -21.62 19.04 2.35
CA THR A 98 -21.65 17.73 3.03
C THR A 98 -20.25 17.16 3.19
N LEU A 99 -19.39 17.29 2.19
CA LEU A 99 -18.00 16.84 2.26
C LEU A 99 -17.20 17.61 3.31
N LEU A 100 -17.32 18.96 3.31
CA LEU A 100 -16.60 19.81 4.26
C LEU A 100 -17.04 19.56 5.69
N GLN A 101 -18.34 19.32 5.93
CA GLN A 101 -18.86 18.95 7.25
C GLN A 101 -18.40 17.56 7.71
N SER A 102 -18.16 16.64 6.77
CA SER A 102 -17.74 15.26 7.06
C SER A 102 -16.23 15.12 7.20
N ALA A 103 -15.43 16.08 6.76
CA ALA A 103 -13.97 16.02 6.77
C ALA A 103 -13.41 16.65 8.04
N SER A 104 -12.79 15.83 8.89
CA SER A 104 -12.00 16.29 10.03
C SER A 104 -10.50 16.31 9.69
N LEU A 105 -9.76 17.28 10.21
CA LEU A 105 -8.29 17.29 10.09
C LEU A 105 -7.67 16.03 10.70
N LEU A 106 -8.27 15.52 11.77
CA LEU A 106 -7.83 14.27 12.41
C LEU A 106 -8.00 13.08 11.47
N ASP A 107 -9.09 12.98 10.71
CA ASP A 107 -9.32 11.91 9.75
C ASP A 107 -8.24 11.91 8.67
N ILE A 108 -7.82 13.07 8.19
CA ILE A 108 -6.77 13.20 7.18
C ILE A 108 -5.43 12.66 7.73
N VAL A 109 -5.07 13.04 8.94
CA VAL A 109 -3.82 12.57 9.58
C VAL A 109 -3.85 11.05 9.79
N ILE A 110 -4.97 10.50 10.26
CA ILE A 110 -5.14 9.06 10.46
C ILE A 110 -5.00 8.31 9.13
N VAL A 111 -5.62 8.79 8.06
CA VAL A 111 -5.52 8.19 6.72
C VAL A 111 -4.09 8.23 6.19
N LEU A 112 -3.39 9.35 6.33
CA LEU A 112 -2.00 9.47 5.90
C LEU A 112 -1.09 8.49 6.64
N PHE A 113 -1.26 8.38 7.96
CA PHE A 113 -0.51 7.43 8.78
C PHE A 113 -0.83 5.97 8.41
N LYS A 114 -2.10 5.65 8.18
CA LYS A 114 -2.57 4.35 7.70
C LYS A 114 -1.94 3.99 6.35
N CYS A 115 -1.96 4.92 5.38
CA CYS A 115 -1.35 4.71 4.07
C CYS A 115 0.16 4.50 4.15
N ALA A 116 0.87 5.27 4.99
CA ALA A 116 2.30 5.10 5.21
C ALA A 116 2.62 3.73 5.82
N THR A 117 1.82 3.27 6.79
CA THR A 117 1.95 1.95 7.42
C THR A 117 1.72 0.83 6.40
N PHE A 118 0.70 0.94 5.56
CA PHE A 118 0.48 0.00 4.46
C PHE A 118 1.68 -0.04 3.51
N GLY A 119 2.18 1.11 3.06
CA GLY A 119 3.33 1.21 2.17
C GLY A 119 4.58 0.56 2.75
N PHE A 120 4.81 0.73 4.06
CA PHE A 120 5.91 0.10 4.77
C PHE A 120 5.81 -1.44 4.73
N PHE A 121 4.68 -2.02 5.13
CA PHE A 121 4.53 -3.48 5.19
C PHE A 121 4.47 -4.14 3.81
N ILE A 122 3.85 -3.49 2.82
CA ILE A 122 3.78 -4.01 1.44
C ILE A 122 5.16 -4.12 0.79
N THR A 123 6.10 -3.26 1.18
CA THR A 123 7.48 -3.31 0.68
C THR A 123 8.39 -4.17 1.54
N LEU A 124 8.27 -4.10 2.85
CA LEU A 124 9.14 -4.84 3.78
C LEU A 124 8.93 -6.36 3.71
N ILE A 125 7.66 -6.81 3.68
CA ILE A 125 7.35 -8.26 3.68
C ILE A 125 7.88 -8.95 2.43
N PRO A 126 7.68 -8.44 1.20
CA PRO A 126 8.23 -9.04 -0.01
C PRO A 126 9.76 -9.08 -0.04
N ILE A 127 10.41 -8.02 0.43
CA ILE A 127 11.88 -7.98 0.53
C ILE A 127 12.36 -9.13 1.42
N ARG A 128 11.77 -9.29 2.62
CA ARG A 128 12.13 -10.40 3.51
C ARG A 128 11.86 -11.77 2.92
N GLN A 129 10.77 -11.94 2.18
CA GLN A 129 10.45 -13.22 1.56
C GLN A 129 11.37 -13.53 0.37
N GLY A 130 11.70 -12.55 -0.45
CA GLY A 130 12.70 -12.70 -1.52
C GLY A 130 14.07 -13.09 -0.96
N LEU A 131 14.49 -12.50 0.15
CA LEU A 131 15.73 -12.85 0.86
C LEU A 131 15.71 -14.26 1.45
N ASN A 132 14.54 -14.82 1.77
CA ASN A 132 14.41 -16.18 2.30
C ASN A 132 14.31 -17.25 1.20
N ALA A 133 14.30 -16.87 -0.08
CA ALA A 133 14.34 -17.83 -1.19
C ALA A 133 15.62 -18.67 -1.10
N SER A 134 15.54 -19.96 -1.44
CA SER A 134 16.72 -20.80 -1.61
C SER A 134 17.48 -20.40 -2.89
N ARG A 135 18.74 -20.83 -3.02
CA ARG A 135 19.58 -20.50 -4.19
C ARG A 135 19.21 -21.31 -5.45
N GLU A 136 17.97 -21.74 -5.57
CA GLU A 136 17.45 -22.51 -6.69
C GLU A 136 16.40 -21.71 -7.45
N LEU A 137 16.42 -21.79 -8.77
CA LEU A 137 15.43 -21.10 -9.62
C LEU A 137 13.98 -21.49 -9.30
N THR A 138 13.76 -22.75 -8.91
CA THR A 138 12.45 -23.28 -8.51
C THR A 138 11.89 -22.67 -7.23
N SER A 139 12.72 -22.04 -6.41
CA SER A 139 12.31 -21.40 -5.17
C SER A 139 11.67 -20.03 -5.38
N ILE A 140 11.91 -19.38 -6.52
CA ILE A 140 11.40 -18.03 -6.81
C ILE A 140 9.86 -17.97 -6.75
N PRO A 141 9.10 -18.82 -7.47
CA PRO A 141 7.65 -18.81 -7.41
C PRO A 141 7.10 -19.10 -6.01
N ILE A 142 7.76 -19.98 -5.25
CA ILE A 142 7.37 -20.34 -3.90
C ILE A 142 7.55 -19.16 -2.95
N ALA A 143 8.67 -18.44 -3.06
CA ALA A 143 8.92 -17.23 -2.28
C ALA A 143 7.89 -16.13 -2.59
N VAL A 144 7.52 -15.96 -3.86
CA VAL A 144 6.50 -14.99 -4.28
C VAL A 144 5.15 -15.34 -3.68
N LEU A 145 4.69 -16.58 -3.79
CA LEU A 145 3.40 -17.01 -3.22
C LEU A 145 3.35 -16.81 -1.70
N ASN A 146 4.39 -17.26 -0.99
CA ASN A 146 4.46 -17.09 0.46
C ASN A 146 4.50 -15.62 0.87
N GLY A 147 5.17 -14.78 0.09
CA GLY A 147 5.20 -13.33 0.28
C GLY A 147 3.84 -12.70 0.11
N MET A 148 3.12 -13.05 -0.95
CA MET A 148 1.78 -12.52 -1.21
C MET A 148 0.80 -12.89 -0.09
N VAL A 149 0.78 -14.14 0.37
CA VAL A 149 -0.09 -14.57 1.48
C VAL A 149 0.18 -13.73 2.74
N LYS A 150 1.46 -13.52 3.08
CA LYS A 150 1.82 -12.71 4.25
C LYS A 150 1.47 -11.23 4.08
N VAL A 151 1.60 -10.68 2.88
CA VAL A 151 1.19 -9.31 2.58
C VAL A 151 -0.32 -9.15 2.76
N PHE A 152 -1.13 -10.07 2.23
CA PHE A 152 -2.58 -10.02 2.40
C PHE A 152 -3.00 -10.14 3.86
N LEU A 153 -2.37 -11.03 4.63
CA LEU A 153 -2.62 -11.13 6.07
C LEU A 153 -2.27 -9.83 6.80
N ALA A 154 -1.13 -9.20 6.47
CA ALA A 154 -0.75 -7.92 7.04
C ALA A 154 -1.74 -6.81 6.71
N ILE A 155 -2.22 -6.74 5.46
CA ILE A 155 -3.24 -5.77 5.04
C ILE A 155 -4.51 -5.92 5.88
N VAL A 156 -5.02 -7.14 6.03
CA VAL A 156 -6.23 -7.41 6.82
C VAL A 156 -6.04 -7.02 8.28
N ILE A 157 -4.90 -7.37 8.88
CA ILE A 157 -4.60 -7.03 10.28
C ILE A 157 -4.55 -5.51 10.47
N ILE A 158 -3.85 -4.79 9.59
CA ILE A 158 -3.74 -3.33 9.68
C ILE A 158 -5.12 -2.67 9.50
N GLU A 159 -5.93 -3.17 8.57
CA GLU A 159 -7.29 -2.66 8.34
C GLU A 159 -8.17 -2.83 9.56
N VAL A 160 -8.18 -4.01 10.17
CA VAL A 160 -8.93 -4.28 11.40
C VAL A 160 -8.46 -3.39 12.54
N LEU A 161 -7.14 -3.26 12.74
CA LEU A 161 -6.57 -2.39 13.78
C LEU A 161 -6.94 -0.92 13.55
N SER A 162 -6.83 -0.45 12.32
CA SER A 162 -7.21 0.93 11.96
C SER A 162 -8.69 1.21 12.22
N SER A 163 -9.56 0.25 11.86
CA SER A 163 -10.99 0.35 12.14
C SER A 163 -11.29 0.42 13.64
N ILE A 164 -10.63 -0.40 14.45
CA ILE A 164 -10.81 -0.39 15.91
C ILE A 164 -10.41 0.97 16.49
N VAL A 165 -9.25 1.50 16.09
CA VAL A 165 -8.76 2.82 16.58
C VAL A 165 -9.73 3.95 16.24
N ARG A 166 -10.44 3.84 15.12
CA ARG A 166 -11.41 4.86 14.70
C ARG A 166 -12.72 4.82 15.48
N PHE A 167 -13.12 3.65 15.97
CA PHE A 167 -14.39 3.46 16.67
C PHE A 167 -14.27 3.59 18.22
N ILE A 168 -13.06 3.74 18.76
CA ILE A 168 -12.79 4.04 20.17
C ILE A 168 -12.62 5.55 20.35
#